data_6068ec251f6281a528245ec8a0c012fd
#
_entry.id   6068ec251f6281a528245ec8a0c012fd
#
_cell.length_a   1.000
_cell.length_b   1.000
_cell.length_c   1.000
_cell.angle_alpha   90.00
_cell.angle_beta   90.00
_cell.angle_gamma   90.00
#
_symmetry.space_group_name_H-M   'P 1'
#
loop_
_entity.id
_entity.type
_entity.pdbx_description
1 polymer ?
#
loop_
_entity_poly.entity_id
_entity_poly.type
_entity_poly.pdbx_seq_one_letter_code
_entity_poly.pdbx_strand_id
1 'polypeptide(L)'
;MNRHLMLGVLLSLSVVMAEAREVTGSVKCGKEKIEGAVVTDGKNFAVTTGKGKFRMDISDDADFVYVITPGGYTASFETGSPAYFFKAAGRNKFDFQLVRTSDSKDYTLVAIADPQTQHEKHFEKFLKTGYPDLCRTVASYKEHTPVVGLALGDICWDSMHILPMYKEAVAKTGIPFYAVIGNHDHQKDLQGDHSTSSAFRDIFGPENYAFGVGDDYVIVLDNIIYDTQKKYVEGYSDDVLAWVKGLLEYIPSDSHIYIAQHAPFIYWFKDYSYAFNGEKLLEMLRGRNVTFLSGHTHINNNMD
;
A
#
# COMPACT_ATOMS: atom_id res chain seq x y z
N MET A 1 58.68 -31.26 -29.57
CA MET A 1 58.36 -30.95 -28.14
C MET A 1 57.70 -29.60 -28.08
N ASN A 2 56.38 -29.58 -28.19
CA ASN A 2 55.56 -28.35 -28.10
C ASN A 2 54.89 -28.29 -26.74
N ARG A 3 55.27 -27.29 -25.94
CA ARG A 3 54.63 -26.97 -24.67
C ARG A 3 53.49 -25.99 -24.96
N HIS A 4 52.25 -26.42 -24.83
CA HIS A 4 51.08 -25.51 -24.80
C HIS A 4 50.92 -24.94 -23.39
N LEU A 5 51.11 -23.64 -23.28
CA LEU A 5 50.86 -22.86 -22.06
C LEU A 5 49.34 -22.56 -22.03
N MET A 6 48.61 -23.21 -21.11
CA MET A 6 47.22 -22.84 -20.81
C MET A 6 47.20 -21.62 -19.89
N LEU A 7 46.73 -20.50 -20.43
CA LEU A 7 46.50 -19.28 -19.63
C LEU A 7 45.11 -19.40 -19.03
N GLY A 8 45.02 -19.71 -17.74
CA GLY A 8 43.75 -19.72 -16.99
C GLY A 8 43.36 -18.26 -16.66
N VAL A 9 42.26 -17.81 -17.24
CA VAL A 9 41.63 -16.54 -16.87
C VAL A 9 40.77 -16.81 -15.62
N LEU A 10 41.25 -16.33 -14.46
CA LEU A 10 40.43 -16.23 -13.26
C LEU A 10 39.44 -15.07 -13.44
N LEU A 11 38.16 -15.36 -13.72
CA LEU A 11 37.07 -14.39 -13.55
C LEU A 11 36.83 -14.23 -12.04
N SER A 12 37.27 -13.13 -11.46
CA SER A 12 36.82 -12.72 -10.14
C SER A 12 35.38 -12.19 -10.25
N LEU A 13 34.40 -12.98 -9.82
CA LEU A 13 33.06 -12.47 -9.53
C LEU A 13 33.19 -11.55 -8.30
N SER A 14 33.20 -10.25 -8.53
CA SER A 14 32.93 -9.27 -7.48
C SER A 14 31.45 -9.33 -7.16
N VAL A 15 31.09 -10.01 -6.07
CA VAL A 15 29.76 -9.84 -5.45
C VAL A 15 29.73 -8.40 -4.96
N VAL A 16 29.02 -7.55 -5.68
CA VAL A 16 28.64 -6.23 -5.18
C VAL A 16 27.64 -6.51 -4.05
N MET A 17 28.12 -6.51 -2.82
CA MET A 17 27.28 -6.46 -1.65
C MET A 17 26.60 -5.09 -1.70
N ALA A 18 25.27 -5.05 -1.89
CA ALA A 18 24.50 -3.84 -1.70
C ALA A 18 24.74 -3.37 -0.26
N GLU A 19 25.36 -2.22 -0.08
CA GLU A 19 25.62 -1.62 1.25
C GLU A 19 24.28 -1.06 1.74
N ALA A 20 23.72 -1.67 2.79
CA ALA A 20 22.57 -1.13 3.49
C ALA A 20 22.95 0.24 4.10
N ARG A 21 22.12 1.25 3.83
CA ARG A 21 22.35 2.61 4.33
C ARG A 21 21.57 2.84 5.63
N GLU A 22 22.28 3.17 6.71
CA GLU A 22 21.64 3.51 7.98
C GLU A 22 20.90 4.85 7.88
N VAL A 23 19.66 4.86 8.33
CA VAL A 23 18.81 6.05 8.44
C VAL A 23 18.22 6.17 9.86
N THR A 24 17.83 7.38 10.22
CA THR A 24 17.23 7.67 11.52
C THR A 24 15.98 8.51 11.36
N GLY A 25 15.14 8.55 12.38
CA GLY A 25 13.99 9.43 12.36
C GLY A 25 13.18 9.42 13.64
N SER A 26 11.99 10.00 13.54
CA SER A 26 11.06 10.04 14.66
C SER A 26 9.61 9.98 14.19
N VAL A 27 8.72 9.45 15.04
CA VAL A 27 7.27 9.48 14.86
C VAL A 27 6.66 10.24 16.02
N LYS A 28 5.82 11.25 15.73
CA LYS A 28 5.22 12.14 16.73
C LYS A 28 3.80 12.55 16.34
N CYS A 29 3.01 12.91 17.34
CA CYS A 29 1.75 13.63 17.18
C CYS A 29 1.84 14.93 18.00
N GLY A 30 2.08 16.05 17.33
CA GLY A 30 2.39 17.31 17.99
C GLY A 30 3.64 17.19 18.88
N LYS A 31 3.46 17.32 20.21
CA LYS A 31 4.53 17.15 21.21
C LYS A 31 4.66 15.72 21.73
N GLU A 32 3.65 14.90 21.51
CA GLU A 32 3.62 13.48 21.89
C GLU A 32 4.59 12.68 21.05
N LYS A 33 5.37 11.82 21.68
CA LYS A 33 6.31 10.89 21.06
C LYS A 33 5.64 9.54 20.97
N ILE A 34 5.49 9.02 19.76
CA ILE A 34 4.81 7.75 19.54
C ILE A 34 5.80 6.62 19.71
N GLU A 35 5.62 5.83 20.75
CA GLU A 35 6.35 4.58 21.00
C GLU A 35 5.68 3.43 20.26
N GLY A 36 6.46 2.45 19.80
CA GLY A 36 5.93 1.23 19.18
C GLY A 36 5.45 1.41 17.75
N ALA A 37 5.57 2.61 17.15
CA ALA A 37 5.23 2.79 15.73
C ALA A 37 6.23 2.05 14.85
N VAL A 38 5.74 1.28 13.89
CA VAL A 38 6.54 0.52 12.94
C VAL A 38 6.89 1.40 11.73
N VAL A 39 8.16 1.39 11.33
CA VAL A 39 8.66 2.07 10.14
C VAL A 39 9.32 1.04 9.25
N THR A 40 9.14 1.15 7.93
CA THR A 40 9.68 0.20 6.95
C THR A 40 10.13 0.92 5.69
N ASP A 41 11.01 0.27 4.92
CA ASP A 41 11.39 0.65 3.56
C ASP A 41 10.76 -0.28 2.50
N GLY A 42 9.85 -1.17 2.92
CA GLY A 42 9.28 -2.22 2.08
C GLY A 42 10.01 -3.58 2.20
N LYS A 43 11.16 -3.64 2.90
CA LYS A 43 11.94 -4.86 3.13
C LYS A 43 12.33 -5.00 4.60
N ASN A 44 12.82 -3.92 5.19
CA ASN A 44 13.30 -3.87 6.56
C ASN A 44 12.28 -3.14 7.46
N PHE A 45 12.32 -3.44 8.75
CA PHE A 45 11.42 -2.86 9.73
C PHE A 45 12.19 -2.34 10.94
N ALA A 46 11.70 -1.24 11.51
CA ALA A 46 12.15 -0.73 12.80
C ALA A 46 10.96 -0.27 13.63
N VAL A 47 11.12 -0.29 14.94
CA VAL A 47 10.10 0.14 15.89
C VAL A 47 10.60 1.37 16.65
N THR A 48 9.74 2.35 16.85
CA THR A 48 10.10 3.54 17.60
C THR A 48 10.22 3.25 19.10
N THR A 49 11.25 3.83 19.71
CA THR A 49 11.49 3.77 21.17
C THR A 49 10.51 4.69 21.94
N GLY A 50 10.52 4.64 23.27
CA GLY A 50 9.76 5.56 24.15
C GLY A 50 10.08 7.05 23.95
N LYS A 51 11.09 7.38 23.16
CA LYS A 51 11.38 8.76 22.71
C LYS A 51 10.82 9.07 21.32
N GLY A 52 10.02 8.14 20.76
CA GLY A 52 9.47 8.22 19.40
C GLY A 52 10.54 8.18 18.30
N LYS A 53 11.72 7.63 18.58
CA LYS A 53 12.85 7.60 17.63
C LYS A 53 13.07 6.20 17.11
N PHE A 54 13.50 6.09 15.84
CA PHE A 54 13.95 4.85 15.22
C PHE A 54 15.30 5.02 14.54
N ARG A 55 15.95 3.88 14.30
CA ARG A 55 17.12 3.70 13.46
C ARG A 55 16.94 2.43 12.67
N MET A 56 17.26 2.44 11.40
CA MET A 56 17.02 1.33 10.48
C MET A 56 18.05 1.35 9.36
N ASP A 57 18.49 0.19 8.95
CA ASP A 57 19.20 0.03 7.69
C ASP A 57 18.15 -0.13 6.57
N ILE A 58 18.23 0.71 5.54
CA ILE A 58 17.35 0.62 4.38
C ILE A 58 18.07 0.01 3.19
N SER A 59 17.30 -0.63 2.31
CA SER A 59 17.80 -1.20 1.07
C SER A 59 18.22 -0.09 0.10
N ASP A 60 19.28 -0.33 -0.70
CA ASP A 60 19.77 0.65 -1.68
C ASP A 60 18.73 0.94 -2.78
N ASP A 61 17.86 -0.02 -3.06
CA ASP A 61 16.77 0.08 -4.02
C ASP A 61 15.44 0.55 -3.40
N ALA A 62 15.44 0.99 -2.14
CA ALA A 62 14.25 1.49 -1.49
C ALA A 62 13.78 2.81 -2.13
N ASP A 63 12.54 2.83 -2.63
CA ASP A 63 11.91 4.06 -3.13
C ASP A 63 11.40 4.94 -2.01
N PHE A 64 10.91 4.32 -0.95
CA PHE A 64 10.24 4.99 0.17
C PHE A 64 10.75 4.50 1.52
N VAL A 65 10.62 5.39 2.51
CA VAL A 65 10.56 5.03 3.93
C VAL A 65 9.22 5.51 4.44
N TYR A 66 8.46 4.63 5.09
CA TYR A 66 7.09 4.92 5.50
C TYR A 66 6.75 4.35 6.87
N VAL A 67 5.80 5.00 7.54
CA VAL A 67 5.31 4.58 8.84
C VAL A 67 3.99 3.82 8.69
N ILE A 68 3.91 2.68 9.36
CA ILE A 68 2.64 1.99 9.61
C ILE A 68 1.99 2.73 10.77
N THR A 69 0.99 3.56 10.47
CA THR A 69 0.35 4.39 11.48
C THR A 69 -0.39 3.50 12.48
N PRO A 70 -0.14 3.63 13.78
CA PRO A 70 -0.87 2.84 14.78
C PRO A 70 -2.33 3.29 14.88
N GLY A 71 -3.19 2.43 15.40
CA GLY A 71 -4.59 2.79 15.67
C GLY A 71 -4.72 4.04 16.55
N GLY A 72 -5.76 4.83 16.31
CA GLY A 72 -5.95 6.14 16.96
C GLY A 72 -5.18 7.29 16.30
N TYR A 73 -4.36 7.02 15.29
CA TYR A 73 -3.59 8.02 14.54
C TYR A 73 -3.74 7.85 13.04
N THR A 74 -3.53 8.93 12.32
CA THR A 74 -3.33 8.93 10.87
C THR A 74 -2.20 9.90 10.51
N ALA A 75 -1.62 9.79 9.31
CA ALA A 75 -0.78 10.86 8.77
C ALA A 75 -1.66 12.02 8.28
N SER A 76 -1.09 13.22 8.11
CA SER A 76 -1.82 14.35 7.52
C SER A 76 -2.39 13.97 6.15
N PHE A 77 -3.65 14.32 5.90
CA PHE A 77 -4.38 14.02 4.67
C PHE A 77 -5.00 15.25 4.02
N GLU A 78 -4.55 16.45 4.38
CA GLU A 78 -5.05 17.72 3.84
C GLU A 78 -4.93 17.82 2.32
N THR A 79 -3.99 17.09 1.72
CA THR A 79 -3.77 17.02 0.28
C THR A 79 -4.42 15.81 -0.41
N GLY A 80 -5.29 15.09 0.29
CA GLY A 80 -6.03 13.93 -0.19
C GLY A 80 -5.63 12.64 0.51
N SER A 81 -4.62 11.94 0.00
CA SER A 81 -4.12 10.73 0.66
C SER A 81 -3.25 11.06 1.85
N PRO A 82 -3.27 10.24 2.91
CA PRO A 82 -2.40 10.42 4.07
C PRO A 82 -0.91 10.41 3.69
N ALA A 83 -0.14 11.36 4.26
CA ALA A 83 1.28 11.56 3.99
C ALA A 83 2.14 10.69 4.95
N TYR A 84 2.00 9.37 4.88
CA TYR A 84 2.66 8.40 5.75
C TYR A 84 4.05 7.98 5.25
N PHE A 85 4.53 8.52 4.15
CA PHE A 85 5.78 8.13 3.50
C PHE A 85 6.66 9.31 3.09
N PHE A 86 7.93 9.01 2.86
CA PHE A 86 8.90 9.89 2.21
C PHE A 86 9.63 9.14 1.11
N LYS A 87 10.00 9.81 0.02
CA LYS A 87 10.96 9.25 -0.94
C LYS A 87 12.31 9.05 -0.25
N ALA A 88 12.92 7.87 -0.42
CA ALA A 88 14.13 7.47 0.25
C ALA A 88 15.39 8.14 -0.35
N ALA A 89 15.36 8.46 -1.66
CA ALA A 89 16.49 9.01 -2.37
C ALA A 89 17.02 10.31 -1.73
N GLY A 90 18.33 10.34 -1.48
CA GLY A 90 19.03 11.53 -0.95
C GLY A 90 18.69 11.93 0.48
N ARG A 91 17.99 11.10 1.24
CA ARG A 91 17.51 11.40 2.59
C ARG A 91 18.01 10.37 3.61
N ASN A 92 18.60 10.86 4.72
CA ASN A 92 19.07 10.01 5.83
C ASN A 92 18.25 10.21 7.13
N LYS A 93 17.27 11.13 7.10
CA LYS A 93 16.44 11.41 8.27
C LYS A 93 14.98 11.52 7.87
N PHE A 94 14.10 10.80 8.61
CA PHE A 94 12.69 10.67 8.35
C PHE A 94 11.88 10.98 9.61
N ASP A 95 11.31 12.18 9.69
CA ASP A 95 10.53 12.63 10.84
C ASP A 95 9.04 12.67 10.45
N PHE A 96 8.27 11.69 10.91
CA PHE A 96 6.83 11.57 10.65
C PHE A 96 6.01 12.36 11.67
N GLN A 97 5.04 13.11 11.16
CA GLN A 97 4.05 13.82 11.97
C GLN A 97 2.68 13.16 11.78
N LEU A 98 2.16 12.60 12.86
CA LEU A 98 0.85 11.98 12.88
C LEU A 98 -0.19 12.96 13.46
N VAL A 99 -1.43 12.69 13.15
CA VAL A 99 -2.62 13.38 13.68
C VAL A 99 -3.42 12.36 14.47
N ARG A 100 -3.85 12.73 15.69
CA ARG A 100 -4.74 11.89 16.48
C ARG A 100 -6.13 11.91 15.85
N THR A 101 -6.70 10.74 15.64
CA THR A 101 -8.05 10.60 15.09
C THR A 101 -9.09 10.40 16.17
N SER A 102 -8.96 9.31 16.92
CA SER A 102 -9.89 8.94 18.00
C SER A 102 -9.26 7.83 18.84
N ASP A 103 -9.62 7.76 20.12
CA ASP A 103 -9.31 6.62 20.98
C ASP A 103 -10.43 5.55 20.90
N SER A 104 -11.44 5.73 20.05
CA SER A 104 -12.50 4.76 19.85
C SER A 104 -11.96 3.51 19.14
N LYS A 105 -12.44 2.35 19.59
CA LYS A 105 -12.23 1.08 18.90
C LYS A 105 -13.19 0.91 17.73
N ASP A 106 -14.36 1.56 17.81
CA ASP A 106 -15.35 1.55 16.73
C ASP A 106 -14.90 2.51 15.61
N TYR A 107 -14.97 2.05 14.38
CA TYR A 107 -14.65 2.79 13.17
C TYR A 107 -15.52 2.35 12.00
N THR A 108 -15.49 3.11 10.92
CA THR A 108 -16.16 2.77 9.66
C THR A 108 -15.16 2.79 8.52
N LEU A 109 -15.06 1.68 7.76
CA LEU A 109 -14.36 1.65 6.49
C LEU A 109 -15.35 1.90 5.36
N VAL A 110 -15.12 2.92 4.56
CA VAL A 110 -15.90 3.22 3.35
C VAL A 110 -15.05 2.87 2.15
N ALA A 111 -15.40 1.80 1.46
CA ALA A 111 -14.68 1.33 0.29
C ALA A 111 -15.44 1.69 -0.99
N ILE A 112 -14.71 2.19 -1.99
CA ILE A 112 -15.19 2.35 -3.37
C ILE A 112 -14.22 1.63 -4.30
N ALA A 113 -14.74 1.02 -5.35
CA ALA A 113 -13.95 0.29 -6.32
C ALA A 113 -14.29 0.76 -7.73
N ASP A 114 -13.30 0.65 -8.61
CA ASP A 114 -13.49 0.75 -10.05
C ASP A 114 -14.21 2.02 -10.54
N PRO A 115 -13.82 3.24 -10.10
CA PRO A 115 -14.39 4.47 -10.70
C PRO A 115 -14.02 4.60 -12.17
N GLN A 116 -12.92 4.02 -12.60
CA GLN A 116 -12.45 3.81 -13.99
C GLN A 116 -12.67 5.02 -14.91
N THR A 117 -12.25 6.18 -14.47
CA THR A 117 -12.41 7.40 -15.26
C THR A 117 -11.31 7.52 -16.30
N GLN A 118 -11.69 7.57 -17.58
CA GLN A 118 -10.76 7.57 -18.73
C GLN A 118 -10.25 8.95 -19.11
N HIS A 119 -11.07 9.98 -18.94
CA HIS A 119 -10.76 11.35 -19.31
C HIS A 119 -11.59 12.33 -18.49
N GLU A 120 -11.32 13.61 -18.59
CA GLU A 120 -11.92 14.67 -17.76
C GLU A 120 -13.46 14.65 -17.76
N LYS A 121 -14.10 14.38 -18.90
CA LYS A 121 -15.58 14.31 -18.97
C LYS A 121 -16.14 13.12 -18.18
N HIS A 122 -15.43 11.98 -18.14
CA HIS A 122 -15.80 10.85 -17.29
C HIS A 122 -15.58 11.20 -15.83
N PHE A 123 -14.49 11.88 -15.51
CA PHE A 123 -14.24 12.35 -14.16
C PHE A 123 -15.29 13.38 -13.70
N GLU A 124 -15.68 14.32 -14.56
CA GLU A 124 -16.82 15.23 -14.28
C GLU A 124 -18.12 14.48 -14.03
N LYS A 125 -18.38 13.38 -14.76
CA LYS A 125 -19.56 12.53 -14.53
C LYS A 125 -19.46 11.87 -13.15
N PHE A 126 -18.31 11.32 -12.79
CA PHE A 126 -18.07 10.76 -11.45
C PHE A 126 -18.35 11.81 -10.37
N LEU A 127 -17.84 13.03 -10.53
CA LEU A 127 -18.09 14.14 -9.59
C LEU A 127 -19.57 14.55 -9.48
N LYS A 128 -20.39 14.28 -10.48
CA LYS A 128 -21.84 14.59 -10.49
C LYS A 128 -22.71 13.42 -10.00
N THR A 129 -22.19 12.20 -9.96
CA THR A 129 -22.95 10.98 -9.65
C THR A 129 -22.40 10.23 -8.44
N GLY A 130 -21.33 9.45 -8.58
CA GLY A 130 -20.75 8.61 -7.53
C GLY A 130 -20.15 9.40 -6.38
N TYR A 131 -19.44 10.49 -6.67
CA TYR A 131 -18.79 11.29 -5.64
C TYR A 131 -19.78 11.94 -4.63
N PRO A 132 -20.93 12.54 -5.03
CA PRO A 132 -21.92 13.01 -4.07
C PRO A 132 -22.50 11.90 -3.20
N ASP A 133 -22.62 10.68 -3.72
CA ASP A 133 -23.06 9.52 -2.95
C ASP A 133 -22.01 9.12 -1.90
N LEU A 134 -20.74 9.05 -2.30
CA LEU A 134 -19.62 8.89 -1.38
C LEU A 134 -19.65 9.94 -0.26
N CYS A 135 -19.81 11.21 -0.60
CA CYS A 135 -19.86 12.30 0.40
C CYS A 135 -21.03 12.14 1.37
N ARG A 136 -22.22 11.75 0.90
CA ARG A 136 -23.38 11.48 1.77
C ARG A 136 -23.10 10.30 2.71
N THR A 137 -22.55 9.22 2.19
CA THR A 137 -22.17 8.04 2.98
C THR A 137 -21.17 8.41 4.06
N VAL A 138 -20.09 9.12 3.70
CA VAL A 138 -19.09 9.60 4.68
C VAL A 138 -19.75 10.46 5.74
N ALA A 139 -20.60 11.42 5.36
CA ALA A 139 -21.28 12.33 6.30
C ALA A 139 -22.18 11.56 7.28
N SER A 140 -22.89 10.53 6.82
CA SER A 140 -23.81 9.75 7.67
C SER A 140 -23.10 8.94 8.76
N TYR A 141 -21.84 8.54 8.54
CA TYR A 141 -21.06 7.79 9.53
C TYR A 141 -20.15 8.65 10.39
N LYS A 142 -19.62 9.75 9.81
CA LYS A 142 -18.61 10.61 10.46
C LYS A 142 -19.09 11.24 11.78
N GLU A 143 -20.38 11.39 11.96
CA GLU A 143 -20.96 11.90 13.21
C GLU A 143 -20.94 10.87 14.36
N HIS A 144 -20.73 9.59 14.04
CA HIS A 144 -20.84 8.50 14.98
C HIS A 144 -19.51 7.78 15.24
N THR A 145 -18.69 7.60 14.20
CA THR A 145 -17.42 6.87 14.27
C THR A 145 -16.34 7.56 13.45
N PRO A 146 -15.05 7.35 13.75
CA PRO A 146 -13.98 7.64 12.82
C PRO A 146 -14.20 6.91 11.49
N VAL A 147 -14.10 7.65 10.39
CA VAL A 147 -14.31 7.09 9.05
C VAL A 147 -12.98 7.10 8.29
N VAL A 148 -12.67 5.98 7.65
CA VAL A 148 -11.51 5.82 6.76
C VAL A 148 -12.01 5.38 5.39
N GLY A 149 -11.52 6.05 4.34
CA GLY A 149 -11.84 5.74 2.95
C GLY A 149 -10.80 4.83 2.31
N LEU A 150 -11.26 3.91 1.47
CA LEU A 150 -10.44 3.02 0.64
C LEU A 150 -10.90 3.10 -0.81
N ALA A 151 -9.99 3.36 -1.74
CA ALA A 151 -10.20 3.14 -3.17
C ALA A 151 -9.56 1.80 -3.54
N LEU A 152 -10.36 0.83 -3.93
CA LEU A 152 -9.92 -0.55 -4.20
C LEU A 152 -9.41 -0.75 -5.65
N GLY A 153 -8.69 0.24 -6.17
CA GLY A 153 -8.04 0.19 -7.48
C GLY A 153 -8.93 0.59 -8.66
N ASP A 154 -8.31 0.61 -9.83
CA ASP A 154 -8.90 1.07 -11.09
C ASP A 154 -9.53 2.46 -10.95
N ILE A 155 -8.76 3.36 -10.34
CA ILE A 155 -9.13 4.76 -10.14
C ILE A 155 -9.28 5.44 -11.48
N CYS A 156 -8.33 5.22 -12.38
CA CYS A 156 -8.41 5.67 -13.76
C CYS A 156 -8.60 4.48 -14.72
N TRP A 157 -8.79 4.77 -15.99
CA TRP A 157 -8.76 3.79 -17.09
C TRP A 157 -7.59 4.12 -18.01
N ASP A 158 -6.39 3.59 -17.68
CA ASP A 158 -5.15 3.81 -18.44
C ASP A 158 -4.78 5.30 -18.64
N SER A 159 -5.22 6.18 -17.74
CA SER A 159 -5.13 7.65 -17.88
C SER A 159 -4.57 8.28 -16.61
N MET A 160 -3.26 8.18 -16.43
CA MET A 160 -2.56 8.56 -15.20
C MET A 160 -2.80 10.02 -14.76
N HIS A 161 -3.10 10.93 -15.69
CA HIS A 161 -3.41 12.33 -15.36
C HIS A 161 -4.71 12.51 -14.56
N ILE A 162 -5.56 11.50 -14.47
CA ILE A 162 -6.77 11.49 -13.64
C ILE A 162 -6.43 11.26 -12.16
N LEU A 163 -5.35 10.54 -11.86
CA LEU A 163 -4.99 10.18 -10.48
C LEU A 163 -4.85 11.40 -9.55
N PRO A 164 -4.13 12.49 -9.92
CA PRO A 164 -4.08 13.67 -9.07
C PRO A 164 -5.45 14.38 -8.92
N MET A 165 -6.29 14.37 -9.96
CA MET A 165 -7.65 14.94 -9.88
C MET A 165 -8.52 14.16 -8.89
N TYR A 166 -8.39 12.82 -8.89
CA TYR A 166 -9.06 11.96 -7.93
C TYR A 166 -8.59 12.24 -6.50
N LYS A 167 -7.27 12.33 -6.29
CA LYS A 167 -6.68 12.66 -4.98
C LYS A 167 -7.22 13.98 -4.42
N GLU A 168 -7.32 15.00 -5.25
CA GLU A 168 -7.93 16.30 -4.86
C GLU A 168 -9.42 16.19 -4.53
N ALA A 169 -10.17 15.34 -5.25
CA ALA A 169 -11.58 15.14 -4.99
C ALA A 169 -11.81 14.45 -3.64
N VAL A 170 -11.10 13.36 -3.36
CA VAL A 170 -11.26 12.63 -2.09
C VAL A 170 -10.77 13.42 -0.88
N ALA A 171 -9.82 14.36 -1.04
CA ALA A 171 -9.44 15.31 0.00
C ALA A 171 -10.64 16.09 0.57
N LYS A 172 -11.57 16.46 -0.29
CA LYS A 172 -12.76 17.25 0.07
C LYS A 172 -13.78 16.46 0.90
N THR A 173 -13.65 15.15 1.02
CA THR A 173 -14.48 14.32 1.92
C THR A 173 -14.16 14.60 3.40
N GLY A 174 -12.94 15.12 3.67
CA GLY A 174 -12.48 15.46 5.01
C GLY A 174 -12.25 14.23 5.90
N ILE A 175 -11.93 13.08 5.29
CA ILE A 175 -11.48 11.85 5.95
C ILE A 175 -10.15 11.38 5.32
N PRO A 176 -9.32 10.59 6.04
CA PRO A 176 -8.17 9.95 5.41
C PRO A 176 -8.66 8.95 4.36
N PHE A 177 -8.18 9.09 3.13
CA PHE A 177 -8.55 8.24 2.00
C PHE A 177 -7.31 7.56 1.41
N TYR A 178 -7.25 6.25 1.50
CA TYR A 178 -6.14 5.42 1.03
C TYR A 178 -6.44 4.81 -0.34
N ALA A 179 -5.42 4.55 -1.13
CA ALA A 179 -5.57 4.05 -2.50
C ALA A 179 -4.85 2.71 -2.68
N VAL A 180 -5.54 1.76 -3.25
CA VAL A 180 -5.01 0.50 -3.80
C VAL A 180 -4.75 0.72 -5.28
N ILE A 181 -3.68 0.19 -5.82
CA ILE A 181 -3.42 0.22 -7.26
C ILE A 181 -4.23 -0.87 -7.97
N GLY A 182 -4.85 -0.55 -9.11
CA GLY A 182 -5.52 -1.50 -9.98
C GLY A 182 -4.80 -1.66 -11.32
N ASN A 183 -5.23 -2.62 -12.14
CA ASN A 183 -4.57 -2.91 -13.41
C ASN A 183 -4.67 -1.75 -14.42
N HIS A 184 -5.67 -0.89 -14.31
CA HIS A 184 -5.79 0.31 -15.13
C HIS A 184 -5.05 1.54 -14.57
N ASP A 185 -4.50 1.45 -13.37
CA ASP A 185 -3.67 2.49 -12.75
C ASP A 185 -2.18 2.29 -13.06
N HIS A 186 -1.81 1.27 -13.85
CA HIS A 186 -0.47 1.01 -14.36
C HIS A 186 -0.24 1.65 -15.73
N GLN A 187 0.99 2.15 -15.95
CA GLN A 187 1.44 2.66 -17.25
C GLN A 187 1.83 1.51 -18.19
N LYS A 188 0.86 0.96 -18.91
CA LYS A 188 0.98 -0.26 -19.72
C LYS A 188 1.96 -0.17 -20.90
N ASP A 189 2.47 1.00 -21.23
CA ASP A 189 3.51 1.24 -22.23
C ASP A 189 4.92 1.05 -21.68
N LEU A 190 5.09 1.00 -20.35
CA LEU A 190 6.33 0.67 -19.67
C LEU A 190 6.49 -0.85 -19.51
N GLN A 191 7.70 -1.28 -19.16
CA GLN A 191 8.01 -2.70 -18.93
C GLN A 191 8.44 -2.95 -17.50
N GLY A 192 7.96 -4.08 -16.95
CA GLY A 192 8.25 -4.52 -15.59
C GLY A 192 7.34 -3.84 -14.57
N ASP A 193 7.00 -4.61 -13.57
CA ASP A 193 6.02 -4.28 -12.55
C ASP A 193 6.30 -2.93 -11.86
N HIS A 194 7.50 -2.79 -11.34
CA HIS A 194 7.97 -1.56 -10.71
C HIS A 194 7.88 -0.31 -11.60
N SER A 195 8.16 -0.44 -12.91
CA SER A 195 8.10 0.72 -13.81
C SER A 195 6.67 1.11 -14.15
N THR A 196 5.79 0.13 -14.33
CA THR A 196 4.39 0.37 -14.71
C THR A 196 3.61 1.07 -13.61
N SER A 197 3.94 0.87 -12.33
CA SER A 197 3.30 1.51 -11.17
C SER A 197 3.83 2.91 -10.85
N SER A 198 4.87 3.40 -11.56
CA SER A 198 5.60 4.63 -11.19
C SER A 198 4.71 5.87 -11.05
N ALA A 199 3.75 6.09 -11.95
CA ALA A 199 2.84 7.24 -11.88
C ALA A 199 1.91 7.17 -10.64
N PHE A 200 1.44 5.97 -10.28
CA PHE A 200 0.66 5.76 -9.06
C PHE A 200 1.51 6.06 -7.82
N ARG A 201 2.75 5.53 -7.75
CA ARG A 201 3.67 5.74 -6.64
C ARG A 201 4.07 7.19 -6.45
N ASP A 202 4.21 7.95 -7.53
CA ASP A 202 4.51 9.38 -7.44
C ASP A 202 3.39 10.19 -6.76
N ILE A 203 2.15 9.70 -6.83
CA ILE A 203 0.95 10.40 -6.34
C ILE A 203 0.51 9.88 -4.97
N PHE A 204 0.47 8.55 -4.78
CA PHE A 204 -0.09 7.89 -3.61
C PHE A 204 0.96 7.25 -2.69
N GLY A 205 2.19 7.09 -3.14
CA GLY A 205 3.28 6.45 -2.38
C GLY A 205 3.39 4.95 -2.65
N PRO A 206 3.93 4.18 -1.69
CA PRO A 206 4.14 2.75 -1.86
C PRO A 206 2.83 2.01 -2.15
N GLU A 207 2.90 0.99 -3.00
CA GLU A 207 1.75 0.15 -3.39
C GLU A 207 1.39 -0.86 -2.28
N ASN A 208 2.40 -1.25 -1.50
CA ASN A 208 2.26 -2.19 -0.39
C ASN A 208 2.51 -1.46 0.92
N TYR A 209 1.48 -1.31 1.74
CA TYR A 209 1.56 -0.60 3.00
C TYR A 209 0.48 -1.05 3.97
N ALA A 210 0.54 -0.57 5.21
CA ALA A 210 -0.47 -0.88 6.21
C ALA A 210 -0.72 0.31 7.13
N PHE A 211 -1.85 0.29 7.82
CA PHE A 211 -2.18 1.24 8.87
C PHE A 211 -3.15 0.62 9.88
N GLY A 212 -3.06 1.08 11.12
CA GLY A 212 -3.99 0.69 12.18
C GLY A 212 -5.28 1.50 12.15
N VAL A 213 -6.37 0.88 12.52
CA VAL A 213 -7.69 1.51 12.70
C VAL A 213 -8.38 0.85 13.90
N GLY A 214 -8.67 1.63 14.96
CA GLY A 214 -9.06 1.03 16.24
C GLY A 214 -7.97 0.08 16.77
N ASP A 215 -8.34 -1.15 17.10
CA ASP A 215 -7.43 -2.22 17.49
C ASP A 215 -7.03 -3.12 16.29
N ASP A 216 -7.50 -2.81 15.07
CA ASP A 216 -7.36 -3.60 13.88
C ASP A 216 -6.39 -2.98 12.87
N TYR A 217 -6.10 -3.71 11.79
CA TYR A 217 -5.18 -3.27 10.75
C TYR A 217 -5.76 -3.44 9.36
N VAL A 218 -5.49 -2.45 8.50
CA VAL A 218 -5.68 -2.58 7.06
C VAL A 218 -4.31 -2.76 6.43
N ILE A 219 -4.14 -3.83 5.67
CA ILE A 219 -2.96 -4.12 4.84
C ILE A 219 -3.38 -3.92 3.39
N VAL A 220 -2.75 -2.97 2.73
CA VAL A 220 -2.96 -2.71 1.29
C VAL A 220 -1.90 -3.45 0.52
N LEU A 221 -2.32 -4.24 -0.47
CA LEU A 221 -1.43 -5.03 -1.30
C LEU A 221 -1.66 -4.73 -2.78
N ASP A 222 -0.57 -4.49 -3.49
CA ASP A 222 -0.55 -4.63 -4.92
C ASP A 222 -0.59 -6.12 -5.28
N ASN A 223 -1.65 -6.52 -5.94
CA ASN A 223 -1.84 -7.88 -6.41
C ASN A 223 -2.02 -7.97 -7.93
N ILE A 224 -1.43 -6.99 -8.65
CA ILE A 224 -1.39 -6.92 -10.12
C ILE A 224 0.07 -6.92 -10.56
N ILE A 225 0.58 -8.02 -11.05
CA ILE A 225 1.99 -8.20 -11.42
C ILE A 225 2.15 -8.08 -12.93
N TYR A 226 2.76 -7.00 -13.41
CA TYR A 226 3.10 -6.81 -14.82
C TYR A 226 4.47 -7.40 -15.15
N ASP A 227 4.50 -8.51 -15.91
CA ASP A 227 5.72 -9.15 -16.43
C ASP A 227 6.10 -8.66 -17.83
N THR A 228 5.09 -8.31 -18.64
CA THR A 228 5.26 -7.83 -20.02
C THR A 228 4.29 -6.68 -20.30
N GLN A 229 4.53 -5.95 -21.40
CA GLN A 229 3.62 -4.89 -21.85
C GLN A 229 2.18 -5.42 -22.00
N LYS A 230 1.23 -4.73 -21.38
CA LYS A 230 -0.22 -5.00 -21.46
C LYS A 230 -0.65 -6.37 -20.95
N LYS A 231 0.23 -7.11 -20.27
CA LYS A 231 -0.11 -8.39 -19.64
C LYS A 231 0.25 -8.35 -18.17
N TYR A 232 -0.61 -8.89 -17.35
CA TYR A 232 -0.38 -9.03 -15.93
C TYR A 232 -0.91 -10.36 -15.41
N VAL A 233 -0.42 -10.73 -14.25
CA VAL A 233 -0.90 -11.86 -13.44
C VAL A 233 -1.52 -11.29 -12.18
N GLU A 234 -2.69 -11.77 -11.80
CA GLU A 234 -3.36 -11.43 -10.56
C GLU A 234 -2.82 -12.30 -9.44
N GLY A 235 -2.20 -11.69 -8.43
CA GLY A 235 -1.60 -12.42 -7.32
C GLY A 235 -0.48 -11.66 -6.64
N TYR A 236 0.38 -12.37 -5.93
CA TYR A 236 1.37 -11.78 -5.05
C TYR A 236 2.78 -12.17 -5.48
N SER A 237 3.65 -11.18 -5.64
CA SER A 237 5.08 -11.43 -5.85
C SER A 237 5.73 -12.00 -4.57
N ASP A 238 6.89 -12.63 -4.71
CA ASP A 238 7.62 -13.13 -3.54
C ASP A 238 8.07 -11.97 -2.63
N ASP A 239 8.34 -10.78 -3.16
CA ASP A 239 8.69 -9.58 -2.38
C ASP A 239 7.51 -9.08 -1.54
N VAL A 240 6.30 -9.03 -2.13
CA VAL A 240 5.06 -8.71 -1.39
C VAL A 240 4.83 -9.71 -0.25
N LEU A 241 4.99 -11.00 -0.52
CA LEU A 241 4.82 -12.03 0.51
C LEU A 241 5.89 -11.93 1.61
N ALA A 242 7.14 -11.64 1.25
CA ALA A 242 8.21 -11.43 2.23
C ALA A 242 7.92 -10.22 3.13
N TRP A 243 7.44 -9.12 2.54
CA TRP A 243 7.03 -7.94 3.30
C TRP A 243 5.85 -8.24 4.24
N VAL A 244 4.79 -8.90 3.76
CA VAL A 244 3.65 -9.31 4.60
C VAL A 244 4.12 -10.17 5.77
N LYS A 245 4.98 -11.16 5.52
CA LYS A 245 5.54 -12.01 6.57
C LYS A 245 6.25 -11.20 7.65
N GLY A 246 7.10 -10.25 7.26
CA GLY A 246 7.78 -9.36 8.20
C GLY A 246 6.82 -8.47 8.96
N LEU A 247 5.81 -7.90 8.28
CA LEU A 247 4.79 -7.04 8.89
C LEU A 247 3.98 -7.76 9.96
N LEU A 248 3.61 -9.03 9.73
CA LEU A 248 2.79 -9.81 10.65
C LEU A 248 3.46 -10.07 12.01
N GLU A 249 4.78 -9.86 12.14
CA GLU A 249 5.50 -9.93 13.41
C GLU A 249 5.17 -8.74 14.33
N TYR A 250 4.65 -7.64 13.77
CA TYR A 250 4.31 -6.40 14.48
C TYR A 250 2.81 -6.20 14.68
N ILE A 251 1.96 -7.00 14.05
CA ILE A 251 0.52 -6.94 14.20
C ILE A 251 0.09 -7.92 15.30
N PRO A 252 -0.62 -7.48 16.35
CA PRO A 252 -1.14 -8.37 17.40
C PRO A 252 -1.95 -9.52 16.82
N SER A 253 -1.85 -10.71 17.41
CA SER A 253 -2.47 -11.93 16.89
C SER A 253 -4.00 -11.92 16.95
N ASP A 254 -4.57 -11.13 17.82
CA ASP A 254 -6.00 -10.96 18.06
C ASP A 254 -6.62 -9.80 17.27
N SER A 255 -5.82 -8.96 16.61
CA SER A 255 -6.32 -7.93 15.70
C SER A 255 -7.00 -8.54 14.48
N HIS A 256 -8.11 -7.93 14.05
CA HIS A 256 -8.68 -8.20 12.74
C HIS A 256 -7.80 -7.57 11.65
N ILE A 257 -7.58 -8.28 10.56
CA ILE A 257 -6.81 -7.81 9.43
C ILE A 257 -7.71 -7.67 8.20
N TYR A 258 -7.82 -6.47 7.67
CA TYR A 258 -8.43 -6.23 6.36
C TYR A 258 -7.33 -6.22 5.31
N ILE A 259 -7.39 -7.14 4.34
CA ILE A 259 -6.52 -7.12 3.16
C ILE A 259 -7.26 -6.34 2.07
N ALA A 260 -6.82 -5.13 1.80
CA ALA A 260 -7.35 -4.30 0.72
C ALA A 260 -6.47 -4.46 -0.53
N GLN A 261 -7.05 -4.94 -1.61
CA GLN A 261 -6.36 -5.25 -2.86
C GLN A 261 -7.30 -5.00 -4.04
N HIS A 262 -6.78 -5.02 -5.27
CA HIS A 262 -7.63 -4.77 -6.43
C HIS A 262 -8.31 -6.05 -6.94
N ALA A 263 -7.54 -7.03 -7.40
CA ALA A 263 -8.09 -8.29 -7.88
C ALA A 263 -8.59 -9.18 -6.72
N PRO A 264 -9.65 -9.97 -6.89
CA PRO A 264 -10.13 -10.88 -5.87
C PRO A 264 -9.06 -11.89 -5.43
N PHE A 265 -9.06 -12.23 -4.14
CA PHE A 265 -8.21 -13.29 -3.59
C PHE A 265 -8.59 -14.68 -4.14
N ILE A 266 -9.91 -14.91 -4.36
CA ILE A 266 -10.46 -16.15 -4.88
C ILE A 266 -11.49 -15.84 -5.96
N TYR A 267 -11.45 -16.60 -7.05
CA TYR A 267 -12.39 -16.49 -8.17
C TYR A 267 -13.44 -17.59 -8.08
N TRP A 268 -14.57 -17.30 -7.46
CA TRP A 268 -15.70 -18.23 -7.30
C TRP A 268 -16.28 -18.71 -8.66
N PHE A 269 -16.18 -17.91 -9.70
CA PHE A 269 -16.65 -18.23 -11.05
C PHE A 269 -15.59 -18.94 -11.93
N LYS A 270 -14.38 -19.18 -11.38
CA LYS A 270 -13.27 -19.93 -12.00
C LYS A 270 -12.91 -21.15 -11.14
N ASP A 271 -13.87 -21.96 -10.80
CA ASP A 271 -13.70 -23.17 -9.97
C ASP A 271 -13.02 -22.90 -8.61
N TYR A 272 -13.30 -21.76 -7.99
CA TYR A 272 -12.69 -21.32 -6.73
C TYR A 272 -11.17 -21.29 -6.76
N SER A 273 -10.59 -20.88 -7.89
CA SER A 273 -9.14 -20.76 -8.00
C SER A 273 -8.63 -19.54 -7.22
N TYR A 274 -7.50 -19.73 -6.53
CA TYR A 274 -6.80 -18.63 -5.88
C TYR A 274 -6.04 -17.77 -6.89
N ALA A 275 -5.86 -16.49 -6.55
CA ALA A 275 -4.86 -15.64 -7.18
C ALA A 275 -3.46 -16.28 -7.09
N PHE A 276 -2.57 -15.93 -8.01
CA PHE A 276 -1.20 -16.47 -8.02
C PHE A 276 -0.51 -16.27 -6.65
N ASN A 277 0.12 -17.32 -6.12
CA ASN A 277 0.69 -17.35 -4.76
C ASN A 277 -0.34 -17.10 -3.61
N GLY A 278 -1.64 -17.11 -3.87
CA GLY A 278 -2.67 -16.89 -2.86
C GLY A 278 -2.63 -17.92 -1.72
N GLU A 279 -2.31 -19.18 -2.02
CA GLU A 279 -2.17 -20.22 -1.00
C GLU A 279 -1.03 -19.92 -0.02
N LYS A 280 0.09 -19.32 -0.50
CA LYS A 280 1.20 -18.89 0.38
C LYS A 280 0.74 -17.76 1.32
N LEU A 281 -0.02 -16.80 0.82
CA LEU A 281 -0.58 -15.74 1.66
C LEU A 281 -1.54 -16.31 2.70
N LEU A 282 -2.44 -17.21 2.30
CA LEU A 282 -3.37 -17.86 3.22
C LEU A 282 -2.67 -18.62 4.35
N GLU A 283 -1.57 -19.32 4.03
CA GLU A 283 -0.76 -20.01 5.03
C GLU A 283 -0.16 -19.03 6.06
N MET A 284 0.33 -17.85 5.61
CA MET A 284 0.88 -16.82 6.50
C MET A 284 -0.20 -16.21 7.42
N LEU A 285 -1.43 -16.13 6.95
CA LEU A 285 -2.58 -15.58 7.67
C LEU A 285 -3.30 -16.60 8.54
N ARG A 286 -2.85 -17.87 8.54
CA ARG A 286 -3.49 -18.95 9.29
C ARG A 286 -3.63 -18.60 10.78
N GLY A 287 -4.85 -18.77 11.31
CA GLY A 287 -5.19 -18.47 12.70
C GLY A 287 -5.41 -16.99 13.02
N ARG A 288 -5.37 -16.11 12.00
CA ARG A 288 -5.76 -14.70 12.10
C ARG A 288 -7.21 -14.50 11.68
N ASN A 289 -7.83 -13.47 12.20
CA ASN A 289 -9.14 -13.02 11.72
C ASN A 289 -8.91 -12.08 10.54
N VAL A 290 -9.37 -12.47 9.32
CA VAL A 290 -9.03 -11.77 8.08
C VAL A 290 -10.27 -11.56 7.22
N THR A 291 -10.38 -10.34 6.66
CA THR A 291 -11.37 -10.00 5.62
C THR A 291 -10.65 -9.46 4.39
N PHE A 292 -10.94 -10.00 3.22
CA PHE A 292 -10.45 -9.48 1.94
C PHE A 292 -11.45 -8.49 1.35
N LEU A 293 -10.94 -7.33 0.92
CA LEU A 293 -11.70 -6.29 0.22
C LEU A 293 -11.10 -6.13 -1.18
N SER A 294 -11.91 -6.27 -2.22
CA SER A 294 -11.44 -6.16 -3.61
C SER A 294 -12.46 -5.50 -4.53
N GLY A 295 -11.97 -5.05 -5.70
CA GLY A 295 -12.72 -4.53 -6.83
C GLY A 295 -12.63 -5.44 -8.05
N HIS A 296 -12.26 -4.89 -9.21
CA HIS A 296 -11.87 -5.57 -10.45
C HIS A 296 -12.99 -6.29 -11.20
N THR A 297 -13.83 -7.06 -10.53
CA THR A 297 -14.87 -7.87 -11.17
C THR A 297 -16.14 -7.11 -11.49
N HIS A 298 -16.30 -5.88 -10.98
CA HIS A 298 -17.51 -5.05 -11.07
C HIS A 298 -18.76 -5.77 -10.55
N ILE A 299 -18.61 -6.70 -9.64
CA ILE A 299 -19.68 -7.47 -9.03
C ILE A 299 -19.70 -7.18 -7.54
N ASN A 300 -20.83 -6.74 -7.03
CA ASN A 300 -21.01 -6.63 -5.58
C ASN A 300 -21.36 -8.02 -5.04
N ASN A 301 -20.43 -8.64 -4.34
CA ASN A 301 -20.58 -9.96 -3.76
C ASN A 301 -19.93 -10.01 -2.36
N ASN A 302 -20.53 -10.79 -1.48
CA ASN A 302 -19.97 -11.13 -0.17
C ASN A 302 -19.86 -12.64 -0.07
N MET A 303 -18.71 -13.15 0.35
CA MET A 303 -18.45 -14.58 0.56
C MET A 303 -17.90 -14.78 1.97
N ASP A 304 -18.53 -15.65 2.73
CA ASP A 304 -18.11 -16.08 4.08
C ASP A 304 -17.20 -17.31 4.01
#